data_6622a53678d684c2b7cfe3d99f1e5788
#
_entry.id   6622a53678d684c2b7cfe3d99f1e5788
#
_cell.length_a   1.000
_cell.length_b   1.000
_cell.length_c   1.000
_cell.angle_alpha   90.00
_cell.angle_beta   90.00
_cell.angle_gamma   90.00
#
_symmetry.space_group_name_H-M   'P 1'
#
loop_
_entity.id
_entity.type
_entity.pdbx_description
1 polymer ?
#
loop_
_entity_poly.entity_id
_entity_poly.type
_entity_poly.pdbx_seq_one_letter_code
_entity_poly.pdbx_strand_id
1 'polypeptide(L)'
;MITPEQVGEQYLAVHRRMLRAVNDQMSECGLSMARTKALMRLREQGPTRQSVLAADLGLSPHSITDIVDALERLGLAERRPDATDRRAKLVAITDAGESSLDVARSTRERLLRQIFGALGQEDRTTFFRLLDILDDAARLLTVAPAASGAPVVSA
;
A
#
# COMPACT_ATOMS: atom_id res chain seq x y z
N MET A 1 12.27 11.99 -30.99
CA MET A 1 10.89 11.50 -30.67
C MET A 1 10.97 10.70 -29.38
N ILE A 2 10.08 10.94 -28.43
CA ILE A 2 10.08 10.21 -27.13
C ILE A 2 9.45 8.84 -27.38
N THR A 3 10.12 7.74 -26.92
CA THR A 3 9.62 6.37 -27.11
C THR A 3 8.74 5.92 -25.92
N PRO A 4 7.87 4.91 -26.09
CA PRO A 4 7.08 4.36 -25.00
C PRO A 4 7.94 3.87 -23.82
N GLU A 5 9.10 3.25 -24.10
CA GLU A 5 10.03 2.76 -23.09
C GLU A 5 10.60 3.92 -22.25
N GLN A 6 10.97 5.02 -22.90
CA GLN A 6 11.46 6.22 -22.21
C GLN A 6 10.39 6.80 -21.27
N VAL A 7 9.13 6.84 -21.71
CA VAL A 7 8.00 7.29 -20.87
C VAL A 7 7.83 6.34 -19.68
N GLY A 8 7.86 5.03 -19.91
CA GLY A 8 7.73 4.01 -18.87
C GLY A 8 8.82 4.11 -17.80
N GLU A 9 10.08 4.22 -18.21
CA GLU A 9 11.22 4.37 -17.31
C GLU A 9 11.13 5.67 -16.48
N GLN A 10 10.76 6.77 -17.12
CA GLN A 10 10.57 8.05 -16.42
C GLN A 10 9.42 7.98 -15.40
N TYR A 11 8.29 7.37 -15.79
CA TYR A 11 7.15 7.17 -14.89
C TYR A 11 7.55 6.34 -13.65
N LEU A 12 8.20 5.19 -13.85
CA LEU A 12 8.63 4.31 -12.77
C LEU A 12 9.65 5.00 -11.84
N ALA A 13 10.55 5.80 -12.40
CA ALA A 13 11.52 6.56 -11.61
C ALA A 13 10.85 7.64 -10.75
N VAL A 14 9.92 8.40 -11.31
CA VAL A 14 9.13 9.43 -10.61
C VAL A 14 8.27 8.78 -9.54
N HIS A 15 7.54 7.71 -9.88
CA HIS A 15 6.67 6.97 -8.97
C HIS A 15 7.44 6.49 -7.73
N ARG A 16 8.62 5.86 -7.92
CA ARG A 16 9.47 5.43 -6.81
C ARG A 16 9.92 6.58 -5.90
N ARG A 17 10.27 7.76 -6.49
CA ARG A 17 10.65 8.95 -5.69
C ARG A 17 9.48 9.48 -4.88
N MET A 18 8.29 9.56 -5.49
CA MET A 18 7.07 10.02 -4.82
C MET A 18 6.68 9.10 -3.66
N LEU A 19 6.69 7.77 -3.88
CA LEU A 19 6.40 6.80 -2.82
C LEU A 19 7.38 6.92 -1.64
N ARG A 20 8.68 7.09 -1.92
CA ARG A 20 9.67 7.32 -0.86
C ARG A 20 9.38 8.60 -0.09
N ALA A 21 9.21 9.72 -0.76
CA ALA A 21 8.94 11.00 -0.12
C ALA A 21 7.67 10.96 0.76
N VAL A 22 6.60 10.32 0.28
CA VAL A 22 5.38 10.13 1.07
C VAL A 22 5.63 9.23 2.28
N ASN A 23 6.33 8.10 2.10
CA ASN A 23 6.62 7.18 3.20
C ASN A 23 7.53 7.81 4.26
N ASP A 24 8.53 8.57 3.87
CA ASP A 24 9.46 9.23 4.78
C ASP A 24 8.72 10.26 5.65
N GLN A 25 7.91 11.12 5.04
CA GLN A 25 7.09 12.10 5.76
C GLN A 25 6.04 11.46 6.67
N MET A 26 5.41 10.36 6.24
CA MET A 26 4.48 9.61 7.09
C MET A 26 5.21 8.94 8.26
N SER A 27 6.42 8.44 8.05
CA SER A 27 7.25 7.82 9.09
C SER A 27 7.68 8.83 10.16
N GLU A 28 7.96 10.07 9.80
CA GLU A 28 8.21 11.19 10.73
C GLU A 28 7.01 11.46 11.64
N CYS A 29 5.78 11.22 11.15
CA CYS A 29 4.55 11.29 11.94
C CYS A 29 4.26 10.00 12.74
N GLY A 30 5.19 9.04 12.79
CA GLY A 30 5.06 7.78 13.54
C GLY A 30 4.41 6.63 12.78
N LEU A 31 3.85 6.85 11.59
CA LEU A 31 3.17 5.82 10.78
C LEU A 31 3.80 5.68 9.40
N SER A 32 4.62 4.63 9.20
CA SER A 32 5.02 4.22 7.85
C SER A 32 3.82 3.74 7.03
N MET A 33 3.97 3.73 5.71
CA MET A 33 2.93 3.26 4.78
C MET A 33 2.45 1.82 5.10
N ALA A 34 3.36 0.93 5.51
CA ALA A 34 3.02 -0.45 5.87
C ALA A 34 2.15 -0.52 7.13
N ARG A 35 2.49 0.26 8.18
CA ARG A 35 1.69 0.35 9.41
C ARG A 35 0.32 0.97 9.15
N THR A 36 0.27 2.01 8.33
CA THR A 36 -0.99 2.64 7.92
C THR A 36 -1.92 1.64 7.22
N LYS A 37 -1.39 0.83 6.28
CA LYS A 37 -2.18 -0.22 5.60
C LYS A 37 -2.70 -1.26 6.58
N ALA A 38 -1.89 -1.69 7.54
CA ALA A 38 -2.31 -2.65 8.57
C ALA A 38 -3.44 -2.09 9.44
N LEU A 39 -3.31 -0.85 9.93
CA LEU A 39 -4.37 -0.20 10.70
C LEU A 39 -5.65 0.02 9.88
N MET A 40 -5.55 0.40 8.61
CA MET A 40 -6.72 0.52 7.73
C MET A 40 -7.48 -0.80 7.61
N ARG A 41 -6.76 -1.92 7.40
CA ARG A 41 -7.41 -3.25 7.33
C ARG A 41 -8.08 -3.63 8.65
N LEU A 42 -7.43 -3.35 9.79
CA LEU A 42 -8.02 -3.58 11.11
C LEU A 42 -9.27 -2.74 11.35
N ARG A 43 -9.30 -1.49 10.88
CA ARG A 43 -10.48 -0.62 10.95
C ARG A 43 -11.64 -1.15 10.10
N GLU A 44 -11.34 -1.60 8.86
CA GLU A 44 -12.34 -2.10 7.93
C GLU A 44 -12.95 -3.45 8.34
N GLN A 45 -12.14 -4.35 8.84
CA GLN A 45 -12.54 -5.74 9.13
C GLN A 45 -12.86 -6.00 10.61
N GLY A 46 -12.45 -5.07 11.50
CA GLY A 46 -12.45 -5.31 12.93
C GLY A 46 -11.30 -6.23 13.39
N PRO A 47 -11.37 -6.74 14.62
CA PRO A 47 -10.34 -7.60 15.20
C PRO A 47 -10.09 -8.83 14.31
N THR A 48 -8.83 -9.01 13.86
CA THR A 48 -8.47 -9.97 12.82
C THR A 48 -7.25 -10.78 13.24
N ARG A 49 -7.18 -12.08 12.89
CA ARG A 49 -5.99 -12.90 13.12
C ARG A 49 -4.80 -12.37 12.33
N GLN A 50 -3.62 -12.37 12.92
CA GLN A 50 -2.41 -11.86 12.28
C GLN A 50 -2.09 -12.58 10.95
N SER A 51 -2.39 -13.88 10.84
CA SER A 51 -2.22 -14.64 9.59
C SER A 51 -3.15 -14.16 8.47
N VAL A 52 -4.39 -13.79 8.79
CA VAL A 52 -5.35 -13.23 7.83
C VAL A 52 -4.88 -11.85 7.39
N LEU A 53 -4.46 -11.01 8.34
CA LEU A 53 -3.92 -9.69 8.04
C LEU A 53 -2.67 -9.76 7.14
N ALA A 54 -1.79 -10.76 7.36
CA ALA A 54 -0.62 -11.01 6.51
C ALA A 54 -1.03 -11.35 5.07
N ALA A 55 -1.98 -12.29 4.93
CA ALA A 55 -2.50 -12.71 3.61
C ALA A 55 -3.14 -11.54 2.86
N ASP A 56 -3.98 -10.75 3.52
CA ASP A 56 -4.66 -9.60 2.94
C ASP A 56 -3.69 -8.51 2.44
N LEU A 57 -2.58 -8.35 3.13
CA LEU A 57 -1.56 -7.37 2.79
C LEU A 57 -0.46 -7.91 1.87
N GLY A 58 -0.50 -9.20 1.53
CA GLY A 58 0.53 -9.87 0.72
C GLY A 58 1.90 -9.90 1.42
N LEU A 59 1.93 -10.03 2.76
CA LEU A 59 3.13 -9.98 3.57
C LEU A 59 3.52 -11.35 4.12
N SER A 60 4.82 -11.55 4.37
CA SER A 60 5.31 -12.71 5.08
C SER A 60 4.86 -12.72 6.55
N PRO A 61 4.79 -13.90 7.22
CA PRO A 61 4.50 -13.99 8.65
C PRO A 61 5.47 -13.18 9.52
N HIS A 62 6.73 -13.09 9.11
CA HIS A 62 7.73 -12.29 9.83
C HIS A 62 7.45 -10.79 9.68
N SER A 63 7.22 -10.32 8.46
CA SER A 63 6.95 -8.90 8.19
C SER A 63 5.72 -8.39 8.92
N ILE A 64 4.63 -9.18 8.97
CA ILE A 64 3.42 -8.75 9.68
C ILE A 64 3.63 -8.75 11.20
N THR A 65 4.46 -9.67 11.73
CA THR A 65 4.80 -9.69 13.15
C THR A 65 5.52 -8.41 13.55
N ASP A 66 6.53 -7.99 12.78
CA ASP A 66 7.27 -6.76 13.04
C ASP A 66 6.36 -5.51 13.00
N ILE A 67 5.41 -5.49 12.06
CA ILE A 67 4.42 -4.40 11.95
C ILE A 67 3.51 -4.37 13.17
N VAL A 68 2.93 -5.51 13.55
CA VAL A 68 2.01 -5.59 14.70
C VAL A 68 2.73 -5.26 16.00
N ASP A 69 3.95 -5.78 16.23
CA ASP A 69 4.75 -5.47 17.42
C ASP A 69 5.09 -3.98 17.49
N ALA A 70 5.37 -3.35 16.36
CA ALA A 70 5.60 -1.91 16.31
C ALA A 70 4.32 -1.11 16.62
N LEU A 71 3.17 -1.54 16.11
CA LEU A 71 1.87 -0.91 16.39
C LEU A 71 1.48 -1.06 17.87
N GLU A 72 1.72 -2.22 18.49
CA GLU A 72 1.50 -2.42 19.93
C GLU A 72 2.42 -1.51 20.77
N ARG A 73 3.70 -1.44 20.45
CA ARG A 73 4.64 -0.54 21.17
C ARG A 73 4.23 0.93 21.11
N LEU A 74 3.58 1.33 20.01
CA LEU A 74 3.05 2.69 19.83
C LEU A 74 1.65 2.86 20.45
N GLY A 75 1.03 1.80 20.98
CA GLY A 75 -0.32 1.83 21.52
C GLY A 75 -1.43 1.98 20.46
N LEU A 76 -1.11 1.73 19.18
CA LEU A 76 -2.03 1.93 18.05
C LEU A 76 -2.85 0.69 17.69
N ALA A 77 -2.37 -0.48 18.11
CA ALA A 77 -3.08 -1.75 18.05
C ALA A 77 -2.81 -2.54 19.32
N GLU A 78 -3.63 -3.54 19.57
CA GLU A 78 -3.48 -4.46 20.70
C GLU A 78 -3.82 -5.89 20.28
N ARG A 79 -3.21 -6.89 20.95
CA ARG A 79 -3.58 -8.28 20.81
C ARG A 79 -4.62 -8.67 21.87
N ARG A 80 -5.76 -9.18 21.41
CA ARG A 80 -6.85 -9.69 22.26
C ARG A 80 -6.99 -11.20 22.12
N PRO A 81 -7.44 -11.93 23.17
CA PRO A 81 -7.81 -13.34 23.02
C PRO A 81 -8.93 -13.50 21.97
N ASP A 82 -8.86 -14.55 21.15
CA ASP A 82 -9.97 -14.95 20.31
C ASP A 82 -11.03 -15.67 21.17
N ALA A 83 -12.28 -15.20 21.13
CA ALA A 83 -13.37 -15.78 21.92
C ALA A 83 -13.71 -17.23 21.52
N THR A 84 -13.39 -17.62 20.29
CA THR A 84 -13.68 -18.93 19.70
C THR A 84 -12.50 -19.90 19.77
N ASP A 85 -11.28 -19.39 19.86
CA ASP A 85 -10.06 -20.19 19.91
C ASP A 85 -9.07 -19.60 20.94
N ARG A 86 -9.05 -20.19 22.13
CA ARG A 86 -8.19 -19.73 23.25
C ARG A 86 -6.68 -19.73 22.94
N ARG A 87 -6.24 -20.42 21.87
CA ARG A 87 -4.84 -20.46 21.43
C ARG A 87 -4.51 -19.36 20.43
N ALA A 88 -5.53 -18.73 19.84
CA ALA A 88 -5.37 -17.68 18.87
C ALA A 88 -5.48 -16.30 19.53
N LYS A 89 -4.80 -15.33 18.91
CA LYS A 89 -4.93 -13.92 19.26
C LYS A 89 -5.43 -13.14 18.04
N LEU A 90 -6.33 -12.20 18.31
CA LEU A 90 -6.78 -11.22 17.35
C LEU A 90 -6.01 -9.94 17.56
N VAL A 91 -5.65 -9.27 16.47
CA VAL A 91 -5.12 -7.90 16.47
C VAL A 91 -6.29 -6.96 16.27
N ALA A 92 -6.42 -5.96 17.12
CA ALA A 92 -7.44 -4.93 17.05
C ALA A 92 -6.81 -3.54 17.03
N ILE A 93 -7.41 -2.61 16.30
CA ILE A 93 -7.03 -1.20 16.35
C ILE A 93 -7.52 -0.59 17.67
N THR A 94 -6.77 0.36 18.23
CA THR A 94 -7.15 1.15 19.39
C THR A 94 -7.71 2.52 18.96
N ASP A 95 -8.34 3.26 19.89
CA ASP A 95 -8.78 4.65 19.63
C ASP A 95 -7.62 5.56 19.23
N ALA A 96 -6.43 5.34 19.81
CA ALA A 96 -5.20 6.02 19.41
C ALA A 96 -4.79 5.65 17.97
N GLY A 97 -4.99 4.39 17.57
CA GLY A 97 -4.77 3.91 16.21
C GLY A 97 -5.71 4.57 15.20
N GLU A 98 -7.00 4.71 15.54
CA GLU A 98 -7.99 5.43 14.72
C GLU A 98 -7.57 6.90 14.51
N SER A 99 -7.25 7.60 15.59
CA SER A 99 -6.79 8.99 15.53
C SER A 99 -5.52 9.15 14.70
N SER A 100 -4.57 8.22 14.83
CA SER A 100 -3.33 8.22 14.05
C SER A 100 -3.56 7.97 12.56
N LEU A 101 -4.56 7.16 12.20
CA LEU A 101 -4.97 6.99 10.80
C LEU A 101 -5.47 8.29 10.18
N ASP A 102 -6.25 9.08 10.91
CA ASP A 102 -6.77 10.35 10.40
C ASP A 102 -5.65 11.37 10.17
N VAL A 103 -4.64 11.40 11.07
CA VAL A 103 -3.43 12.20 10.89
C VAL A 103 -2.63 11.74 9.68
N ALA A 104 -2.42 10.43 9.52
CA ALA A 104 -1.70 9.87 8.38
C ALA A 104 -2.41 10.17 7.05
N ARG A 105 -3.73 10.07 7.02
CA ARG A 105 -4.56 10.43 5.87
C ARG A 105 -4.38 11.90 5.49
N SER A 106 -4.52 12.79 6.46
CA SER A 106 -4.38 14.24 6.23
C SER A 106 -2.98 14.60 5.73
N THR A 107 -1.94 13.98 6.29
CA THR A 107 -0.55 14.14 5.84
C THR A 107 -0.38 13.68 4.40
N ARG A 108 -0.87 12.49 4.06
CA ARG A 108 -0.82 11.96 2.69
C ARG A 108 -1.54 12.89 1.71
N GLU A 109 -2.75 13.33 2.04
CA GLU A 109 -3.52 14.25 1.18
C GLU A 109 -2.79 15.57 0.96
N ARG A 110 -2.17 16.13 1.99
CA ARG A 110 -1.34 17.34 1.89
C ARG A 110 -0.17 17.14 0.95
N LEU A 111 0.56 16.04 1.08
CA LEU A 111 1.70 15.72 0.21
C LEU A 111 1.28 15.52 -1.24
N LEU A 112 0.19 14.81 -1.49
CA LEU A 112 -0.35 14.65 -2.84
C LEU A 112 -0.76 16.00 -3.45
N ARG A 113 -1.40 16.89 -2.66
CA ARG A 113 -1.71 18.25 -3.11
C ARG A 113 -0.45 19.04 -3.45
N GLN A 114 0.63 18.93 -2.69
CA GLN A 114 1.88 19.60 -2.99
C GLN A 114 2.52 19.09 -4.29
N ILE A 115 2.59 17.76 -4.46
CA ILE A 115 3.21 17.14 -5.64
C ILE A 115 2.39 17.44 -6.90
N PHE A 116 1.10 17.11 -6.89
CA PHE A 116 0.25 17.26 -8.08
C PHE A 116 -0.28 18.69 -8.27
N GLY A 117 -0.16 19.52 -7.25
CA GLY A 117 -0.42 20.96 -7.36
C GLY A 117 0.60 21.72 -8.20
N ALA A 118 1.79 21.13 -8.45
CA ALA A 118 2.76 21.66 -9.40
C ALA A 118 2.27 21.66 -10.86
N LEU A 119 1.26 20.83 -11.15
CA LEU A 119 0.62 20.79 -12.47
C LEU A 119 -0.48 21.84 -12.57
N GLY A 120 -0.61 22.49 -13.71
CA GLY A 120 -1.78 23.30 -14.06
C GLY A 120 -3.06 22.46 -14.14
N GLN A 121 -4.22 23.13 -14.17
CA GLN A 121 -5.51 22.41 -14.21
C GLN A 121 -5.66 21.52 -15.45
N GLU A 122 -5.27 22.02 -16.62
CA GLU A 122 -5.34 21.28 -17.88
C GLU A 122 -4.41 20.07 -17.87
N ASP A 123 -3.17 20.26 -17.37
CA ASP A 123 -2.20 19.18 -17.27
C ASP A 123 -2.66 18.09 -16.28
N ARG A 124 -3.26 18.48 -15.15
CA ARG A 124 -3.85 17.50 -14.22
C ARG A 124 -4.95 16.68 -14.85
N THR A 125 -5.85 17.31 -15.59
CA THR A 125 -6.94 16.63 -16.30
C THR A 125 -6.39 15.68 -17.37
N THR A 126 -5.40 16.14 -18.14
CA THR A 126 -4.74 15.30 -19.15
C THR A 126 -4.01 14.14 -18.51
N PHE A 127 -3.26 14.38 -17.43
CA PHE A 127 -2.50 13.36 -16.73
C PHE A 127 -3.43 12.30 -16.11
N PHE A 128 -4.54 12.72 -15.51
CA PHE A 128 -5.54 11.80 -14.95
C PHE A 128 -6.08 10.86 -16.03
N ARG A 129 -6.48 11.39 -17.19
CA ARG A 129 -6.92 10.59 -18.33
C ARG A 129 -5.84 9.63 -18.86
N LEU A 130 -4.58 10.07 -18.88
CA LEU A 130 -3.46 9.20 -19.29
C LEU A 130 -3.22 8.06 -18.30
N LEU A 131 -3.41 8.29 -17.00
CA LEU A 131 -3.32 7.25 -16.00
C LEU A 131 -4.42 6.19 -16.17
N ASP A 132 -5.65 6.57 -16.52
CA ASP A 132 -6.73 5.61 -16.82
C ASP A 132 -6.37 4.71 -18.00
N ILE A 133 -5.82 5.28 -19.07
CA ILE A 133 -5.36 4.50 -20.24
C ILE A 133 -4.26 3.50 -19.85
N LEU A 134 -3.32 3.91 -18.99
CA LEU A 134 -2.23 3.04 -18.53
C LEU A 134 -2.75 1.93 -17.60
N ASP A 135 -3.71 2.24 -16.74
CA ASP A 135 -4.32 1.25 -15.83
C ASP A 135 -5.08 0.18 -16.64
N ASP A 136 -5.87 0.58 -17.63
CA ASP A 136 -6.56 -0.37 -18.50
C ASP A 136 -5.58 -1.28 -19.26
N ALA A 137 -4.50 -0.71 -19.81
CA ALA A 137 -3.47 -1.50 -20.48
C ALA A 137 -2.76 -2.48 -19.52
N ALA A 138 -2.46 -2.06 -18.29
CA ALA A 138 -1.83 -2.91 -17.29
C ALA A 138 -2.75 -4.06 -16.84
N ARG A 139 -4.07 -3.80 -16.69
CA ARG A 139 -5.06 -4.83 -16.36
C ARG A 139 -5.10 -5.94 -17.40
N LEU A 140 -5.02 -5.60 -18.69
CA LEU A 140 -5.00 -6.59 -19.77
C LEU A 140 -3.79 -7.52 -19.69
N LEU A 141 -2.63 -7.03 -19.25
CA LEU A 141 -1.42 -7.85 -19.06
C LEU A 141 -1.53 -8.81 -17.88
N THR A 142 -2.28 -8.44 -16.84
CA THR A 142 -2.47 -9.29 -15.64
C THR A 142 -3.53 -10.38 -15.85
N VAL A 143 -4.44 -10.20 -16.80
CA VAL A 143 -5.51 -11.17 -17.13
C VAL A 143 -5.05 -12.20 -18.18
N ALA A 144 -4.04 -11.89 -19.00
CA ALA A 144 -3.49 -12.84 -19.97
C ALA A 144 -2.69 -13.93 -19.22
N PRO A 145 -3.09 -15.23 -19.26
CA PRO A 145 -2.24 -16.29 -18.74
C PRO A 145 -0.93 -16.25 -19.51
N ALA A 146 0.19 -16.36 -18.79
CA ALA A 146 1.51 -16.49 -19.42
C ALA A 146 1.40 -17.58 -20.50
N ALA A 147 1.54 -17.19 -21.77
CA ALA A 147 1.58 -18.15 -22.87
C ALA A 147 2.74 -19.11 -22.60
N SER A 148 2.37 -20.31 -22.19
CA SER A 148 3.22 -21.41 -21.88
C SER A 148 4.04 -21.82 -23.10
N GLY A 149 5.37 -21.90 -22.93
CA GLY A 149 6.14 -22.98 -23.51
C GLY A 149 6.45 -22.86 -24.98
N ALA A 150 7.62 -22.30 -25.29
CA ALA A 150 8.36 -22.75 -26.46
C ALA A 150 8.72 -24.25 -26.29
N PRO A 151 8.53 -25.11 -27.30
CA PRO A 151 8.94 -26.50 -27.20
C PRO A 151 10.47 -26.59 -27.19
N VAL A 152 10.98 -27.29 -26.19
CA VAL A 152 12.38 -27.76 -26.19
C VAL A 152 12.54 -28.70 -27.36
N VAL A 153 13.20 -28.27 -28.42
CA VAL A 153 13.67 -29.15 -29.49
C VAL A 153 14.90 -29.87 -28.97
N SER A 154 14.72 -31.15 -28.64
CA SER A 154 15.83 -32.07 -28.46
C SER A 154 16.42 -32.40 -29.82
N ALA A 155 17.72 -32.23 -29.97
CA ALA A 155 18.56 -32.90 -30.94
C ALA A 155 19.85 -33.32 -30.24
#